data_22840d209fc2bcc23065ea5d03adbc75
#
_entry.id   22840d209fc2bcc23065ea5d03adbc75
#
_cell.length_a   1.000
_cell.length_b   1.000
_cell.length_c   1.000
_cell.angle_alpha   90.00
_cell.angle_beta   90.00
_cell.angle_gamma   90.00
#
_symmetry.space_group_name_H-M   'P 1'
#
loop_
_entity.id
_entity.type
_entity.pdbx_description
1 polymer ?
#
loop_
_entity_poly.entity_id
_entity_poly.type
_entity_poly.pdbx_seq_one_letter_code
_entity_poly.pdbx_strand_id
1 'polypeptide(L)'
;MNKLSGEPDASRLGNPSFVWRFGQWRRLQKIQSYVDIPGAQILDLGCGVGEYVRAMSDLNGNCIGIDLEIKRLNVAQNREEGSDRDNGRSVDFVAAASERLPLKADRFDLVLLNEVIEHVDDDFLTLNEVARVLRIGGHCVLFAPNRGYPFETHGIWWRGKYIFGNIPFVNWFPTRLRNRLVPHARVYGHRGFENLVDKRLFEIVEHTYVFPGFDNIFVRSRLIGRLLRKLCYSLEATYFKRLG
;
A
#
# COMPACT_ATOMS: atom_id res chain seq x y z
N MET A 1 -15.83 16.38 6.32
CA MET A 1 -15.50 15.08 6.94
C MET A 1 -16.47 14.03 6.41
N ASN A 2 -16.27 13.55 5.17
CA ASN A 2 -17.15 12.54 4.57
C ASN A 2 -16.70 11.16 5.06
N LYS A 3 -17.50 10.60 5.95
CA LYS A 3 -17.41 9.20 6.35
C LYS A 3 -18.14 8.36 5.30
N LEU A 4 -17.39 7.62 4.48
CA LEU A 4 -17.89 6.43 3.79
C LEU A 4 -17.95 5.23 4.78
N SER A 5 -18.16 5.51 6.07
CA SER A 5 -18.28 4.52 7.13
C SER A 5 -19.69 3.97 7.16
N GLY A 6 -19.95 2.95 6.40
CA GLY A 6 -21.23 2.25 6.36
C GLY A 6 -21.42 1.31 5.18
N GLU A 7 -20.46 1.24 4.26
CA GLU A 7 -20.57 0.34 3.10
C GLU A 7 -20.03 -1.06 3.40
N PRO A 8 -20.72 -2.12 2.94
CA PRO A 8 -20.25 -3.53 3.05
C PRO A 8 -18.89 -3.75 2.41
N ASP A 9 -18.49 -2.91 1.45
CA ASP A 9 -17.24 -2.99 0.70
C ASP A 9 -16.00 -2.58 1.52
N ALA A 10 -16.15 -1.69 2.51
CA ALA A 10 -15.03 -1.27 3.36
C ALA A 10 -14.42 -2.43 4.18
N SER A 11 -15.23 -3.43 4.53
CA SER A 11 -14.76 -4.63 5.23
C SER A 11 -13.97 -5.58 4.32
N ARG A 12 -14.15 -5.51 3.00
CA ARG A 12 -13.48 -6.35 2.00
C ARG A 12 -12.24 -5.67 1.41
N LEU A 13 -12.34 -4.40 1.07
CA LEU A 13 -11.36 -3.66 0.29
C LEU A 13 -10.55 -2.63 1.10
N GLY A 14 -10.72 -2.61 2.43
CA GLY A 14 -10.10 -1.61 3.29
C GLY A 14 -10.72 -0.21 3.13
N ASN A 15 -10.26 0.73 3.95
CA ASN A 15 -10.70 2.14 3.89
C ASN A 15 -9.61 2.98 3.22
N PRO A 16 -9.88 3.63 2.07
CA PRO A 16 -8.90 4.48 1.43
C PRO A 16 -8.56 5.68 2.31
N SER A 17 -7.31 6.11 2.29
CA SER A 17 -6.89 7.35 2.93
C SER A 17 -7.21 8.54 2.00
N PHE A 18 -8.01 9.49 2.49
CA PHE A 18 -8.32 10.73 1.76
C PHE A 18 -7.37 11.88 2.11
N VAL A 19 -6.39 11.62 2.95
CA VAL A 19 -5.46 12.64 3.46
C VAL A 19 -4.04 12.09 3.39
N TRP A 20 -3.16 12.84 2.74
CA TRP A 20 -1.74 12.55 2.73
C TRP A 20 -1.14 12.74 4.13
N ARG A 21 -0.60 11.68 4.69
CA ARG A 21 -0.05 11.64 6.05
C ARG A 21 1.45 11.42 6.05
N PHE A 22 2.09 11.66 7.18
CA PHE A 22 3.53 11.48 7.32
C PHE A 22 4.02 10.05 7.01
N GLY A 23 3.23 9.03 7.32
CA GLY A 23 3.54 7.64 6.95
C GLY A 23 3.60 7.41 5.45
N GLN A 24 2.69 8.03 4.69
CA GLN A 24 2.68 7.95 3.22
C GLN A 24 3.87 8.70 2.61
N TRP A 25 4.21 9.88 3.14
CA TRP A 25 5.40 10.62 2.73
C TRP A 25 6.68 9.81 2.94
N ARG A 26 6.83 9.10 4.06
CA ARG A 26 7.97 8.21 4.30
C ARG A 26 8.04 7.05 3.32
N ARG A 27 6.90 6.42 3.01
CA ARG A 27 6.83 5.36 2.01
C ARG A 27 7.24 5.91 0.63
N LEU A 28 6.80 7.11 0.27
CA LEU A 28 7.20 7.76 -0.98
C LEU A 28 8.71 8.02 -1.01
N GLN A 29 9.32 8.52 0.07
CA GLN A 29 10.78 8.68 0.15
C GLN A 29 11.51 7.34 -0.01
N LYS A 30 10.94 6.25 0.55
CA LYS A 30 11.50 4.91 0.38
C LYS A 30 11.43 4.47 -1.09
N ILE A 31 10.34 4.71 -1.78
CA ILE A 31 10.19 4.45 -3.22
C ILE A 31 11.26 5.21 -4.01
N GLN A 32 11.45 6.50 -3.72
CA GLN A 32 12.44 7.36 -4.38
C GLN A 32 13.90 6.92 -4.14
N SER A 33 14.18 6.12 -3.11
CA SER A 33 15.52 5.58 -2.90
C SER A 33 15.90 4.46 -3.86
N TYR A 34 14.92 3.89 -4.61
CA TYR A 34 15.13 2.82 -5.59
C TYR A 34 14.81 3.22 -7.01
N VAL A 35 13.90 4.16 -7.20
CA VAL A 35 13.41 4.57 -8.53
C VAL A 35 13.47 6.07 -8.66
N ASP A 36 14.09 6.55 -9.73
CA ASP A 36 14.01 7.94 -10.14
C ASP A 36 12.61 8.19 -10.73
N ILE A 37 11.81 8.99 -10.03
CA ILE A 37 10.40 9.21 -10.40
C ILE A 37 10.22 10.07 -11.65
N PRO A 38 10.99 11.16 -11.87
CA PRO A 38 10.82 11.99 -13.06
C PRO A 38 10.95 11.21 -14.37
N GLY A 39 9.87 11.21 -15.16
CA GLY A 39 9.81 10.51 -16.45
C GLY A 39 9.53 9.01 -16.40
N ALA A 40 9.60 8.40 -15.22
CA ALA A 40 9.32 6.98 -15.04
C ALA A 40 7.87 6.62 -15.41
N GLN A 41 7.66 5.45 -15.99
CA GLN A 41 6.35 4.84 -16.23
C GLN A 41 5.94 4.10 -14.94
N ILE A 42 4.90 4.54 -14.28
CA ILE A 42 4.52 4.10 -12.93
C ILE A 42 3.10 3.55 -12.94
N LEU A 43 2.93 2.38 -12.36
CA LEU A 43 1.64 1.78 -12.06
C LEU A 43 1.42 1.77 -10.55
N ASP A 44 0.36 2.43 -10.08
CA ASP A 44 -0.17 2.29 -8.71
C ASP A 44 -1.33 1.28 -8.74
N LEU A 45 -1.05 0.07 -8.31
CA LEU A 45 -2.00 -1.05 -8.33
C LEU A 45 -2.74 -1.11 -6.99
N GLY A 46 -4.07 -0.96 -7.04
CA GLY A 46 -4.92 -0.72 -5.87
C GLY A 46 -4.85 0.74 -5.40
N CYS A 47 -4.86 1.68 -6.36
CA CYS A 47 -4.60 3.10 -6.12
C CYS A 47 -5.65 3.80 -5.23
N GLY A 48 -6.81 3.18 -4.98
CA GLY A 48 -7.90 3.76 -4.21
C GLY A 48 -8.36 5.09 -4.78
N VAL A 49 -8.24 6.16 -3.99
CA VAL A 49 -8.59 7.53 -4.39
C VAL A 49 -7.40 8.32 -4.98
N GLY A 50 -6.34 7.64 -5.42
CA GLY A 50 -5.24 8.19 -6.20
C GLY A 50 -4.20 9.02 -5.42
N GLU A 51 -4.03 8.81 -4.11
CA GLU A 51 -3.09 9.61 -3.32
C GLU A 51 -1.62 9.46 -3.77
N TYR A 52 -1.15 8.22 -4.00
CA TYR A 52 0.21 8.00 -4.51
C TYR A 52 0.36 8.35 -5.97
N VAL A 53 -0.67 8.11 -6.79
CA VAL A 53 -0.69 8.52 -8.20
C VAL A 53 -0.41 10.02 -8.30
N ARG A 54 -1.15 10.85 -7.54
CA ARG A 54 -0.93 12.30 -7.49
C ARG A 54 0.45 12.69 -7.00
N ALA A 55 0.88 12.10 -5.87
CA ALA A 55 2.17 12.43 -5.28
C ALA A 55 3.34 12.12 -6.21
N MET A 56 3.27 11.01 -6.98
CA MET A 56 4.31 10.65 -7.94
C MET A 56 4.20 11.45 -9.24
N SER A 57 2.98 11.81 -9.67
CA SER A 57 2.77 12.72 -10.81
C SER A 57 3.30 14.13 -10.51
N ASP A 58 3.14 14.64 -9.28
CA ASP A 58 3.73 15.92 -8.84
C ASP A 58 5.27 15.91 -8.92
N LEU A 59 5.88 14.74 -8.81
CA LEU A 59 7.31 14.53 -9.00
C LEU A 59 7.69 14.24 -10.46
N ASN A 60 6.80 14.54 -11.40
CA ASN A 60 7.00 14.34 -12.84
C ASN A 60 7.04 12.85 -13.29
N GLY A 61 6.46 11.93 -12.54
CA GLY A 61 6.20 10.55 -12.99
C GLY A 61 5.03 10.48 -13.99
N ASN A 62 5.06 9.49 -14.90
CA ASN A 62 3.94 9.16 -15.79
C ASN A 62 3.13 8.05 -15.14
N CYS A 63 2.02 8.38 -14.48
CA CYS A 63 1.33 7.50 -13.57
C CYS A 63 0.02 6.96 -14.16
N ILE A 64 -0.23 5.66 -13.95
CA ILE A 64 -1.54 5.03 -14.15
C ILE A 64 -1.97 4.46 -12.80
N GLY A 65 -3.20 4.75 -12.38
CA GLY A 65 -3.84 4.16 -11.20
C GLY A 65 -4.81 3.05 -11.59
N ILE A 66 -4.73 1.89 -10.95
CA ILE A 66 -5.70 0.80 -11.11
C ILE A 66 -6.33 0.50 -9.75
N ASP A 67 -7.65 0.35 -9.74
CA ASP A 67 -8.40 -0.15 -8.58
C ASP A 67 -9.59 -0.99 -9.06
N LEU A 68 -10.04 -1.92 -8.23
CA LEU A 68 -11.21 -2.73 -8.53
C LEU A 68 -12.51 -1.92 -8.39
N GLU A 69 -12.51 -0.90 -7.54
CA GLU A 69 -13.70 -0.16 -7.17
C GLU A 69 -13.86 1.14 -7.97
N ILE A 70 -14.78 1.13 -8.94
CA ILE A 70 -15.08 2.29 -9.81
C ILE A 70 -15.42 3.55 -9.01
N LYS A 71 -16.11 3.42 -7.86
CA LYS A 71 -16.46 4.59 -7.01
C LYS A 71 -15.21 5.32 -6.50
N ARG A 72 -14.15 4.57 -6.15
CA ARG A 72 -12.87 5.15 -5.71
C ARG A 72 -12.17 5.85 -6.86
N LEU A 73 -12.18 5.23 -8.04
CA LEU A 73 -11.59 5.81 -9.26
C LEU A 73 -12.31 7.09 -9.67
N ASN A 74 -13.64 7.14 -9.59
CA ASN A 74 -14.40 8.38 -9.84
C ASN A 74 -14.01 9.50 -8.88
N VAL A 75 -13.76 9.19 -7.61
CA VAL A 75 -13.24 10.18 -6.66
C VAL A 75 -11.83 10.61 -7.03
N ALA A 76 -10.96 9.69 -7.44
CA ALA A 76 -9.61 9.99 -7.88
C ALA A 76 -9.63 10.92 -9.10
N GLN A 77 -10.43 10.60 -10.11
CA GLN A 77 -10.59 11.38 -11.34
C GLN A 77 -11.11 12.79 -11.07
N ASN A 78 -12.21 12.92 -10.31
CA ASN A 78 -12.77 14.24 -9.96
C ASN A 78 -11.76 15.14 -9.21
N ARG A 79 -10.88 14.55 -8.41
CA ARG A 79 -9.83 15.29 -7.69
C ARG A 79 -8.69 15.73 -8.60
N GLU A 80 -8.42 15.03 -9.69
CA GLU A 80 -7.48 15.46 -10.73
C GLU A 80 -8.08 16.62 -11.55
N GLU A 81 -9.31 16.49 -12.02
CA GLU A 81 -10.00 17.51 -12.83
C GLU A 81 -10.21 18.81 -12.05
N GLY A 82 -10.41 18.75 -10.73
CA GLY A 82 -10.53 19.92 -9.85
C GLY A 82 -9.22 20.52 -9.36
N SER A 83 -8.07 20.00 -9.82
CA SER A 83 -6.77 20.51 -9.43
C SER A 83 -6.30 21.56 -10.45
N ASP A 84 -5.80 22.73 -9.97
CA ASP A 84 -5.15 23.77 -10.81
C ASP A 84 -3.78 23.30 -11.37
N ARG A 85 -3.60 21.99 -11.56
CA ARG A 85 -2.35 21.39 -12.04
C ARG A 85 -2.30 21.46 -13.56
N ASP A 86 -1.85 22.58 -14.06
CA ASP A 86 -1.59 22.78 -15.50
C ASP A 86 -0.17 22.30 -15.87
N ASN A 87 0.18 21.07 -15.52
CA ASN A 87 1.45 20.45 -15.94
C ASN A 87 1.34 19.69 -17.26
N GLY A 88 0.19 19.78 -17.96
CA GLY A 88 -0.01 19.13 -19.26
C GLY A 88 0.05 17.58 -19.22
N ARG A 89 -0.06 16.97 -18.03
CA ARG A 89 0.00 15.51 -17.83
C ARG A 89 -1.35 14.97 -17.46
N SER A 90 -1.81 14.00 -18.22
CA SER A 90 -2.98 13.21 -17.88
C SER A 90 -2.56 12.08 -16.94
N VAL A 91 -3.29 11.92 -15.86
CA VAL A 91 -3.26 10.74 -15.02
C VAL A 91 -4.43 9.86 -15.44
N ASP A 92 -4.15 8.62 -15.79
CA ASP A 92 -5.19 7.68 -16.21
C ASP A 92 -5.59 6.79 -15.01
N PHE A 93 -6.89 6.57 -14.87
CA PHE A 93 -7.45 5.63 -13.89
C PHE A 93 -8.25 4.54 -14.61
N VAL A 94 -7.96 3.28 -14.28
CA VAL A 94 -8.53 2.11 -14.94
C VAL A 94 -9.12 1.15 -13.90
N ALA A 95 -10.37 0.70 -14.13
CA ALA A 95 -10.99 -0.32 -13.30
C ALA A 95 -10.58 -1.72 -13.76
N ALA A 96 -9.83 -2.45 -12.93
CA ALA A 96 -9.43 -3.81 -13.22
C ALA A 96 -9.05 -4.58 -11.95
N ALA A 97 -9.14 -5.92 -12.00
CA ALA A 97 -8.59 -6.81 -11.00
C ALA A 97 -7.06 -6.91 -11.18
N SER A 98 -6.34 -7.00 -10.06
CA SER A 98 -4.88 -7.10 -10.05
C SER A 98 -4.35 -8.42 -10.63
N GLU A 99 -5.16 -9.47 -10.60
CA GLU A 99 -4.85 -10.78 -11.16
C GLU A 99 -4.92 -10.84 -12.70
N ARG A 100 -5.47 -9.78 -13.33
CA ARG A 100 -5.61 -9.70 -14.79
C ARG A 100 -5.62 -8.25 -15.26
N LEU A 101 -4.44 -7.70 -15.50
CA LEU A 101 -4.28 -6.31 -15.88
C LEU A 101 -4.50 -6.10 -17.39
N PRO A 102 -5.34 -5.12 -17.80
CA PRO A 102 -5.56 -4.78 -19.21
C PRO A 102 -4.41 -3.93 -19.78
N LEU A 103 -3.18 -4.30 -19.46
CA LEU A 103 -1.97 -3.56 -19.79
C LEU A 103 -1.01 -4.45 -20.61
N LYS A 104 -0.19 -3.81 -21.43
CA LYS A 104 0.88 -4.49 -22.17
C LYS A 104 2.00 -4.93 -21.24
N ALA A 105 2.70 -6.01 -21.63
CA ALA A 105 3.92 -6.45 -20.96
C ALA A 105 5.05 -5.41 -21.09
N ASP A 106 6.05 -5.50 -20.23
CA ASP A 106 7.33 -4.77 -20.30
C ASP A 106 7.18 -3.24 -20.43
N ARG A 107 6.23 -2.66 -19.68
CA ARG A 107 5.87 -1.24 -19.82
C ARG A 107 6.37 -0.35 -18.69
N PHE A 108 6.34 -0.83 -17.44
CA PHE A 108 6.52 -0.01 -16.26
C PHE A 108 7.91 -0.10 -15.65
N ASP A 109 8.41 1.05 -15.20
CA ASP A 109 9.63 1.19 -14.41
C ASP A 109 9.40 0.83 -12.95
N LEU A 110 8.18 1.17 -12.47
CA LEU A 110 7.73 0.96 -11.11
C LEU A 110 6.30 0.44 -11.09
N VAL A 111 6.06 -0.60 -10.32
CA VAL A 111 4.72 -1.00 -9.87
C VAL A 111 4.68 -0.88 -8.35
N LEU A 112 3.76 -0.06 -7.85
CA LEU A 112 3.48 0.11 -6.42
C LEU A 112 2.25 -0.72 -6.03
N LEU A 113 2.37 -1.54 -4.97
CA LEU A 113 1.26 -2.16 -4.26
C LEU A 113 1.30 -1.67 -2.81
N ASN A 114 0.42 -0.73 -2.46
CA ASN A 114 0.39 -0.18 -1.11
C ASN A 114 -0.84 -0.64 -0.34
N GLU A 115 -0.69 -1.63 0.53
CA GLU A 115 -1.79 -2.25 1.30
C GLU A 115 -2.87 -2.85 0.34
N VAL A 116 -2.44 -3.70 -0.58
CA VAL A 116 -3.29 -4.31 -1.62
C VAL A 116 -3.20 -5.82 -1.61
N ILE A 117 -1.98 -6.38 -1.56
CA ILE A 117 -1.73 -7.82 -1.72
C ILE A 117 -2.46 -8.68 -0.69
N GLU A 118 -2.77 -8.14 0.48
CA GLU A 118 -3.55 -8.79 1.52
C GLU A 118 -5.04 -8.94 1.20
N HIS A 119 -5.54 -8.16 0.24
CA HIS A 119 -6.96 -8.11 -0.14
C HIS A 119 -7.29 -8.82 -1.46
N VAL A 120 -6.30 -9.12 -2.29
CA VAL A 120 -6.51 -9.78 -3.59
C VAL A 120 -6.98 -11.22 -3.43
N ASP A 121 -7.69 -11.76 -4.40
CA ASP A 121 -8.15 -13.14 -4.35
C ASP A 121 -6.98 -14.12 -4.47
N ASP A 122 -6.02 -13.86 -5.38
CA ASP A 122 -4.80 -14.65 -5.59
C ASP A 122 -3.56 -13.76 -5.66
N ASP A 123 -2.74 -13.85 -4.61
CA ASP A 123 -1.51 -13.07 -4.45
C ASP A 123 -0.40 -13.53 -5.41
N PHE A 124 -0.34 -14.83 -5.78
CA PHE A 124 0.61 -15.33 -6.78
C PHE A 124 0.25 -14.85 -8.19
N LEU A 125 -1.02 -14.93 -8.58
CA LEU A 125 -1.47 -14.40 -9.89
C LEU A 125 -1.23 -12.90 -9.97
N THR A 126 -1.50 -12.15 -8.91
CA THR A 126 -1.22 -10.71 -8.83
C THR A 126 0.26 -10.43 -9.08
N LEU A 127 1.17 -11.12 -8.39
CA LEU A 127 2.62 -10.91 -8.59
C LEU A 127 3.10 -11.36 -9.98
N ASN A 128 2.50 -12.39 -10.58
CA ASN A 128 2.80 -12.78 -11.96
C ASN A 128 2.39 -11.69 -12.95
N GLU A 129 1.22 -11.07 -12.77
CA GLU A 129 0.80 -9.93 -13.59
C GLU A 129 1.70 -8.71 -13.39
N VAL A 130 2.13 -8.44 -12.14
CA VAL A 130 3.11 -7.39 -11.84
C VAL A 130 4.42 -7.66 -12.59
N ALA A 131 4.95 -8.89 -12.54
CA ALA A 131 6.15 -9.26 -13.28
C ALA A 131 5.97 -9.07 -14.79
N ARG A 132 4.81 -9.44 -15.33
CA ARG A 132 4.51 -9.31 -16.76
C ARG A 132 4.51 -7.86 -17.24
N VAL A 133 3.95 -6.95 -16.46
CA VAL A 133 3.83 -5.53 -16.86
C VAL A 133 5.08 -4.70 -16.56
N LEU A 134 5.91 -5.12 -15.61
CA LEU A 134 7.20 -4.54 -15.34
C LEU A 134 8.18 -4.82 -16.48
N ARG A 135 8.96 -3.83 -16.87
CA ARG A 135 10.12 -4.05 -17.74
C ARG A 135 11.23 -4.80 -17.00
N ILE A 136 12.13 -5.44 -17.73
CA ILE A 136 13.33 -6.05 -17.16
C ILE A 136 14.14 -4.95 -16.44
N GLY A 137 14.51 -5.18 -15.17
CA GLY A 137 15.16 -4.20 -14.31
C GLY A 137 14.20 -3.18 -13.66
N GLY A 138 12.91 -3.27 -13.92
CA GLY A 138 11.88 -2.48 -13.23
C GLY A 138 11.68 -2.92 -11.78
N HIS A 139 11.13 -2.05 -10.96
CA HIS A 139 10.96 -2.26 -9.53
C HIS A 139 9.51 -2.53 -9.14
N CYS A 140 9.28 -3.55 -8.33
CA CYS A 140 8.05 -3.73 -7.59
C CYS A 140 8.27 -3.26 -6.15
N VAL A 141 7.50 -2.26 -5.69
CA VAL A 141 7.51 -1.84 -4.29
C VAL A 141 6.19 -2.24 -3.66
N LEU A 142 6.27 -3.08 -2.61
CA LEU A 142 5.12 -3.68 -1.99
C LEU A 142 5.11 -3.39 -0.48
N PHE A 143 4.02 -2.78 0.00
CA PHE A 143 3.76 -2.60 1.42
C PHE A 143 2.56 -3.47 1.82
N ALA A 144 2.74 -4.30 2.84
CA ALA A 144 1.72 -5.21 3.34
C ALA A 144 1.74 -5.32 4.87
N PRO A 145 0.62 -5.72 5.50
CA PRO A 145 0.52 -5.85 6.94
C PRO A 145 1.48 -6.90 7.49
N ASN A 146 2.25 -6.51 8.50
CA ASN A 146 3.18 -7.39 9.18
C ASN A 146 2.50 -8.17 10.32
N ARG A 147 2.64 -9.51 10.31
CA ARG A 147 2.13 -10.38 11.37
C ARG A 147 2.73 -10.07 12.76
N GLY A 148 3.95 -9.56 12.81
CA GLY A 148 4.60 -9.14 14.05
C GLY A 148 4.05 -7.84 14.64
N TYR A 149 3.28 -7.05 13.85
CA TYR A 149 2.71 -5.80 14.32
C TYR A 149 1.63 -6.05 15.36
N PRO A 150 1.66 -5.40 16.54
CA PRO A 150 0.79 -5.73 17.67
C PRO A 150 -0.67 -5.36 17.48
N PHE A 151 -1.01 -4.59 16.45
CA PHE A 151 -2.38 -4.17 16.20
C PHE A 151 -2.88 -4.69 14.84
N GLU A 152 -4.11 -5.23 14.82
CA GLU A 152 -4.84 -5.45 13.58
C GLU A 152 -5.52 -4.15 13.17
N THR A 153 -5.23 -3.69 11.96
CA THR A 153 -5.67 -2.38 11.46
C THR A 153 -6.89 -2.42 10.55
N HIS A 154 -7.25 -3.62 10.05
CA HIS A 154 -8.39 -3.82 9.15
C HIS A 154 -9.70 -4.08 9.91
N GLY A 155 -9.67 -4.12 11.26
CA GLY A 155 -10.82 -4.48 12.08
C GLY A 155 -11.07 -5.99 12.13
N ILE A 156 -12.08 -6.38 12.90
CA ILE A 156 -12.44 -7.80 13.10
C ILE A 156 -13.93 -8.04 12.93
N TRP A 157 -14.26 -9.29 12.58
CA TRP A 157 -15.62 -9.80 12.67
C TRP A 157 -15.81 -10.52 14.02
N TRP A 158 -16.70 -10.00 14.86
CA TRP A 158 -17.00 -10.57 16.16
C TRP A 158 -18.51 -10.76 16.31
N ARG A 159 -18.94 -11.99 16.52
CA ARG A 159 -20.38 -12.35 16.70
C ARG A 159 -21.28 -11.77 15.60
N GLY A 160 -20.83 -11.84 14.33
CA GLY A 160 -21.59 -11.36 13.17
C GLY A 160 -21.57 -9.83 12.97
N LYS A 161 -20.80 -9.10 13.77
CA LYS A 161 -20.61 -7.64 13.63
C LYS A 161 -19.19 -7.31 13.23
N TYR A 162 -19.03 -6.38 12.28
CA TYR A 162 -17.74 -5.83 11.95
C TYR A 162 -17.36 -4.71 12.93
N ILE A 163 -16.19 -4.83 13.55
CA ILE A 163 -15.62 -3.86 14.49
C ILE A 163 -14.38 -3.29 13.85
N PHE A 164 -14.46 -2.03 13.39
CA PHE A 164 -13.33 -1.31 12.82
C PHE A 164 -12.46 -0.70 13.92
N GLY A 165 -11.14 -0.71 13.70
CA GLY A 165 -10.16 -0.03 14.56
C GLY A 165 -8.89 -0.86 14.76
N ASN A 166 -7.96 -0.28 15.50
CA ASN A 166 -6.71 -0.93 15.86
C ASN A 166 -6.95 -1.92 17.02
N ILE A 167 -7.13 -3.19 16.69
CA ILE A 167 -7.43 -4.23 17.67
C ILE A 167 -6.12 -4.89 18.13
N PRO A 168 -5.76 -4.81 19.42
CA PRO A 168 -4.48 -5.32 19.90
C PRO A 168 -4.40 -6.86 19.84
N PHE A 169 -3.20 -7.36 19.52
CA PHE A 169 -2.75 -8.75 19.62
C PHE A 169 -3.43 -9.75 18.67
N VAL A 170 -4.40 -9.36 17.85
CA VAL A 170 -5.11 -10.26 16.92
C VAL A 170 -4.16 -10.92 15.93
N ASN A 171 -3.15 -10.19 15.45
CA ASN A 171 -2.16 -10.70 14.51
C ASN A 171 -1.28 -11.83 15.10
N TRP A 172 -1.20 -11.93 16.42
CA TRP A 172 -0.42 -12.95 17.13
C TRP A 172 -1.19 -14.23 17.40
N PHE A 173 -2.50 -14.25 17.15
CA PHE A 173 -3.30 -15.46 17.30
C PHE A 173 -2.87 -16.54 16.30
N PRO A 174 -3.10 -17.83 16.62
CA PRO A 174 -2.95 -18.91 15.65
C PRO A 174 -3.71 -18.59 14.36
N THR A 175 -3.13 -18.92 13.21
CA THR A 175 -3.63 -18.51 11.87
C THR A 175 -5.12 -18.81 11.67
N ARG A 176 -5.58 -20.00 12.12
CA ARG A 176 -7.00 -20.38 12.00
C ARG A 176 -7.94 -19.44 12.76
N LEU A 177 -7.56 -19.03 13.96
CA LEU A 177 -8.36 -18.11 14.79
C LEU A 177 -8.32 -16.70 14.23
N ARG A 178 -7.13 -16.22 13.87
CA ARG A 178 -6.96 -14.90 13.24
C ARG A 178 -7.79 -14.78 11.97
N ASN A 179 -7.70 -15.75 11.06
CA ASN A 179 -8.42 -15.70 9.78
C ASN A 179 -9.96 -15.83 9.96
N ARG A 180 -10.43 -16.40 11.07
CA ARG A 180 -11.86 -16.36 11.40
C ARG A 180 -12.31 -14.98 11.86
N LEU A 181 -11.44 -14.23 12.53
CA LEU A 181 -11.73 -12.87 12.97
C LEU A 181 -11.52 -11.85 11.86
N VAL A 182 -10.55 -12.06 10.99
CA VAL A 182 -10.17 -11.17 9.89
C VAL A 182 -10.12 -11.95 8.56
N PRO A 183 -11.27 -12.38 8.03
CA PRO A 183 -11.30 -13.18 6.81
C PRO A 183 -10.98 -12.38 5.54
N HIS A 184 -11.02 -11.06 5.61
CA HIS A 184 -10.94 -10.13 4.49
C HIS A 184 -9.55 -9.53 4.26
N ALA A 185 -8.57 -9.82 5.13
CA ALA A 185 -7.21 -9.35 4.96
C ALA A 185 -6.19 -10.37 5.47
N ARG A 186 -5.17 -10.65 4.66
CA ARG A 186 -4.04 -11.49 5.05
C ARG A 186 -3.04 -10.70 5.88
N VAL A 187 -2.16 -11.39 6.58
CA VAL A 187 -0.94 -10.82 7.19
C VAL A 187 0.24 -11.70 6.87
N TYR A 188 1.37 -11.11 6.63
CA TYR A 188 2.57 -11.81 6.21
C TYR A 188 3.63 -11.75 7.32
N GLY A 189 4.19 -12.91 7.67
CA GLY A 189 5.45 -12.96 8.40
C GLY A 189 6.61 -12.87 7.41
N HIS A 190 7.81 -12.60 7.91
CA HIS A 190 9.00 -12.42 7.09
C HIS A 190 9.19 -13.55 6.04
N ARG A 191 9.27 -14.80 6.49
CA ARG A 191 9.39 -15.96 5.59
C ARG A 191 8.18 -16.18 4.68
N GLY A 192 6.97 -15.89 5.18
CA GLY A 192 5.74 -16.03 4.39
C GLY A 192 5.71 -15.05 3.22
N PHE A 193 6.21 -13.85 3.44
CA PHE A 193 6.34 -12.84 2.40
C PHE A 193 7.40 -13.22 1.35
N GLU A 194 8.58 -13.68 1.79
CA GLU A 194 9.62 -14.13 0.87
C GLU A 194 9.21 -15.34 0.02
N ASN A 195 8.38 -16.24 0.58
CA ASN A 195 7.86 -17.39 -0.15
C ASN A 195 6.78 -17.02 -1.18
N LEU A 196 6.16 -15.84 -1.05
CA LEU A 196 5.20 -15.32 -2.01
C LEU A 196 5.89 -14.88 -3.31
N VAL A 197 7.15 -14.45 -3.21
CA VAL A 197 7.91 -13.92 -4.34
C VAL A 197 8.54 -15.07 -5.14
N ASP A 198 8.16 -15.21 -6.41
CA ASP A 198 8.84 -16.16 -7.30
C ASP A 198 10.23 -15.62 -7.67
N LYS A 199 11.27 -16.27 -7.16
CA LYS A 199 12.68 -15.88 -7.37
C LYS A 199 13.16 -16.05 -8.82
N ARG A 200 12.36 -16.65 -9.70
CA ARG A 200 12.65 -16.70 -11.15
C ARG A 200 12.20 -15.41 -11.84
N LEU A 201 11.25 -14.68 -11.26
CA LEU A 201 10.67 -13.45 -11.79
C LEU A 201 11.23 -12.20 -11.08
N PHE A 202 11.58 -12.31 -9.80
CA PHE A 202 12.02 -11.19 -8.99
C PHE A 202 13.27 -11.51 -8.17
N GLU A 203 14.14 -10.52 -8.05
CA GLU A 203 15.18 -10.47 -7.04
C GLU A 203 14.67 -9.62 -5.86
N ILE A 204 14.80 -10.12 -4.63
CA ILE A 204 14.47 -9.34 -3.44
C ILE A 204 15.63 -8.40 -3.12
N VAL A 205 15.53 -7.14 -3.49
CA VAL A 205 16.55 -6.12 -3.24
C VAL A 205 16.56 -5.71 -1.77
N GLU A 206 15.40 -5.56 -1.16
CA GLU A 206 15.26 -5.21 0.26
C GLU A 206 13.96 -5.77 0.83
N HIS A 207 14.02 -6.32 2.04
CA HIS A 207 12.86 -6.69 2.84
C HIS A 207 12.97 -6.07 4.22
N THR A 208 12.14 -5.08 4.49
CA THR A 208 12.23 -4.25 5.70
C THR A 208 10.86 -3.93 6.30
N TYR A 209 10.85 -3.25 7.44
CA TYR A 209 9.64 -2.80 8.12
C TYR A 209 9.56 -1.28 8.08
N VAL A 210 8.34 -0.76 7.83
CA VAL A 210 8.06 0.68 7.91
C VAL A 210 7.13 0.92 9.09
N PHE A 211 7.59 1.68 10.08
CA PHE A 211 6.77 2.02 11.23
C PHE A 211 5.74 3.10 10.90
N PRO A 212 4.58 3.13 11.61
CA PRO A 212 3.55 4.14 11.39
C PRO A 212 4.04 5.56 11.67
N GLY A 213 3.39 6.54 11.05
CA GLY A 213 3.74 7.96 11.20
C GLY A 213 3.42 8.57 12.56
N PHE A 214 2.66 7.88 13.42
CA PHE A 214 2.21 8.37 14.74
C PHE A 214 1.49 9.72 14.70
N ASP A 215 0.81 10.04 13.60
CA ASP A 215 0.20 11.36 13.35
C ASP A 215 -0.81 11.74 14.43
N ASN A 216 -1.67 10.82 14.86
CA ASN A 216 -2.65 11.08 15.92
C ASN A 216 -1.99 11.40 17.27
N ILE A 217 -0.86 10.75 17.58
CA ILE A 217 -0.10 11.01 18.81
C ILE A 217 0.62 12.34 18.67
N PHE A 218 1.18 12.62 17.49
CA PHE A 218 1.88 13.88 17.22
C PHE A 218 0.96 15.10 17.34
N VAL A 219 -0.30 14.97 16.90
CA VAL A 219 -1.32 16.04 17.05
C VAL A 219 -1.67 16.27 18.51
N ARG A 220 -1.78 15.20 19.33
CA ARG A 220 -2.10 15.30 20.75
C ARG A 220 -0.92 15.80 21.61
N SER A 221 0.29 15.35 21.28
CA SER A 221 1.53 15.73 21.97
C SER A 221 2.70 15.70 21.00
N ARG A 222 3.16 16.90 20.60
CA ARG A 222 4.31 17.04 19.69
C ARG A 222 5.58 16.42 20.27
N LEU A 223 5.78 16.50 21.59
CA LEU A 223 6.96 15.94 22.27
C LEU A 223 6.97 14.42 22.20
N ILE A 224 5.86 13.77 22.60
CA ILE A 224 5.73 12.31 22.59
C ILE A 224 5.78 11.79 21.14
N GLY A 225 5.11 12.45 20.21
CA GLY A 225 5.14 12.10 18.80
C GLY A 225 6.55 12.16 18.21
N ARG A 226 7.34 13.21 18.52
CA ARG A 226 8.75 13.32 18.10
C ARG A 226 9.62 12.21 18.69
N LEU A 227 9.44 11.93 19.98
CA LEU A 227 10.22 10.90 20.68
C LEU A 227 9.95 9.51 20.09
N LEU A 228 8.67 9.14 19.88
CA LEU A 228 8.28 7.87 19.26
C LEU A 228 8.80 7.75 17.83
N ARG A 229 8.68 8.81 17.02
CA ARG A 229 9.24 8.83 15.66
C ARG A 229 10.75 8.60 15.70
N LYS A 230 11.49 9.34 16.54
CA LYS A 230 12.94 9.21 16.66
C LYS A 230 13.35 7.80 17.09
N LEU A 231 12.66 7.22 18.08
CA LEU A 231 12.96 5.86 18.58
C LEU A 231 12.69 4.81 17.49
N CYS A 232 11.51 4.82 16.87
CA CYS A 232 11.16 3.84 15.85
C CYS A 232 12.07 3.96 14.62
N TYR A 233 12.42 5.17 14.19
CA TYR A 233 13.28 5.38 13.03
C TYR A 233 14.75 5.04 13.29
N SER A 234 15.21 5.17 14.54
CA SER A 234 16.53 4.68 14.91
C SER A 234 16.60 3.16 14.91
N LEU A 235 15.50 2.47 15.25
CA LEU A 235 15.39 1.02 15.17
C LEU A 235 15.38 0.55 13.70
N GLU A 236 14.66 1.24 12.81
CA GLU A 236 14.73 0.98 11.37
C GLU A 236 16.18 1.12 10.86
N ALA A 237 16.85 2.22 11.16
CA ALA A 237 18.23 2.47 10.72
C ALA A 237 19.22 1.42 11.24
N THR A 238 19.02 0.92 12.46
CA THR A 238 19.88 -0.12 13.06
C THR A 238 19.64 -1.49 12.39
N TYR A 239 18.41 -1.79 12.04
CA TYR A 239 18.04 -3.04 11.35
C TYR A 239 18.63 -3.09 9.94
N PHE A 240 18.65 -1.98 9.21
CA PHE A 240 19.29 -1.87 7.89
C PHE A 240 20.79 -2.13 7.91
N LYS A 241 21.50 -1.72 8.95
CA LYS A 241 22.96 -1.96 9.08
C LYS A 241 23.32 -3.42 9.36
N ARG A 242 22.41 -4.24 9.89
CA ARG A 242 22.68 -5.64 10.25
C ARG A 242 22.40 -6.64 9.13
N LEU A 243 21.66 -6.28 8.10
CA LEU A 243 21.30 -7.15 6.98
C LEU A 243 22.08 -6.86 5.68
N GLY A 244 23.01 -5.89 5.73
CA GLY A 244 23.91 -5.53 4.63
C GLY A 244 25.25 -6.26 4.72
#